data_8189f09f39b0651ce0c745918942efea
#
_entry.id   8189f09f39b0651ce0c745918942efea
#
_cell.length_a   1.000
_cell.length_b   1.000
_cell.length_c   1.000
_cell.angle_alpha   90.00
_cell.angle_beta   90.00
_cell.angle_gamma   90.00
#
_symmetry.space_group_name_H-M   'P 1'
#
loop_
_entity.id
_entity.type
_entity.pdbx_description
1 polymer ?
#
loop_
_entity_poly.entity_id
_entity_poly.type
_entity_poly.pdbx_seq_one_letter_code
_entity_poly.pdbx_strand_id
1 'polypeptide(L)'
;MKKLLLLSLFAVSAIAISCKAQESPKASAKGKDVSVNYGQPSKKGREIFGKLVPFGQVWRAGANEATEITFAKDSKFGGQAIKAGTYSLFVNPGATEWTIILNSELKQMGSFGYEKIKAKDVLNVKVPVKKLDAVVEKLTYRFSDKNELIIEWDQTQVTIPIG
;
A
#
# COMPACT_ATOMS: atom_id res chain seq x y z
N MET A 1 52.88 -4.13 55.63
CA MET A 1 51.44 -3.88 55.45
C MET A 1 51.19 -3.59 53.96
N LYS A 2 50.81 -4.61 53.20
CA LYS A 2 50.56 -4.52 51.74
C LYS A 2 49.05 -4.31 51.54
N LYS A 3 48.65 -3.14 51.05
CA LYS A 3 47.27 -2.85 50.69
C LYS A 3 46.97 -3.43 49.27
N LEU A 4 46.11 -4.43 49.20
CA LEU A 4 45.58 -4.97 47.95
C LEU A 4 44.45 -4.05 47.50
N LEU A 5 44.63 -3.36 46.35
CA LEU A 5 43.56 -2.67 45.63
C LEU A 5 42.85 -3.66 44.73
N LEU A 6 41.61 -4.03 45.07
CA LEU A 6 40.71 -4.76 44.17
C LEU A 6 40.07 -3.77 43.16
N LEU A 7 40.49 -3.85 41.91
CA LEU A 7 39.84 -3.17 40.77
C LEU A 7 38.66 -4.04 40.32
N SER A 8 37.45 -3.66 40.65
CA SER A 8 36.22 -4.27 40.12
C SER A 8 35.94 -3.74 38.73
N LEU A 9 36.18 -4.55 37.70
CA LEU A 9 35.87 -4.25 36.31
C LEU A 9 34.37 -4.47 36.08
N PHE A 10 33.60 -3.37 36.03
CA PHE A 10 32.19 -3.40 35.64
C PHE A 10 32.11 -3.56 34.14
N ALA A 11 31.82 -4.76 33.64
CA ALA A 11 31.53 -5.03 32.24
C ALA A 11 30.09 -4.54 31.94
N VAL A 12 29.96 -3.36 31.34
CA VAL A 12 28.68 -2.88 30.80
C VAL A 12 28.41 -3.65 29.52
N SER A 13 27.57 -4.69 29.60
CA SER A 13 27.08 -5.40 28.44
C SER A 13 26.06 -4.52 27.70
N ALA A 14 26.48 -3.90 26.60
CA ALA A 14 25.58 -3.15 25.71
C ALA A 14 24.71 -4.16 24.95
N ILE A 15 23.47 -4.34 25.42
CA ILE A 15 22.44 -5.09 24.66
C ILE A 15 22.04 -4.21 23.47
N ALA A 16 22.59 -4.50 22.29
CA ALA A 16 22.14 -3.93 21.04
C ALA A 16 20.76 -4.50 20.74
N ILE A 17 19.71 -3.76 21.09
CA ILE A 17 18.34 -4.05 20.66
C ILE A 17 18.29 -3.79 19.16
N SER A 18 18.44 -4.86 18.36
CA SER A 18 18.23 -4.80 16.92
C SER A 18 16.75 -4.52 16.66
N CYS A 19 16.39 -3.26 16.45
CA CYS A 19 15.06 -2.85 16.04
C CYS A 19 14.86 -3.25 14.58
N LYS A 20 14.53 -4.52 14.32
CA LYS A 20 14.02 -4.92 13.00
C LYS A 20 12.74 -4.14 12.76
N ALA A 21 12.75 -3.29 11.73
CA ALA A 21 11.53 -2.65 11.26
C ALA A 21 10.51 -3.76 10.96
N GLN A 22 9.41 -3.78 11.70
CA GLN A 22 8.37 -4.81 11.55
C GLN A 22 7.71 -4.61 10.19
N GLU A 23 7.87 -5.56 9.29
CA GLU A 23 7.18 -5.57 8.01
C GLU A 23 5.66 -5.58 8.22
N SER A 24 4.95 -4.84 7.36
CA SER A 24 3.49 -4.88 7.38
C SER A 24 3.01 -6.25 6.93
N PRO A 25 1.95 -6.82 7.56
CA PRO A 25 1.43 -8.12 7.16
C PRO A 25 0.90 -8.09 5.73
N LYS A 26 0.97 -9.23 5.04
CA LYS A 26 0.32 -9.42 3.74
C LYS A 26 -1.17 -9.66 3.96
N ALA A 27 -1.99 -9.07 3.10
CA ALA A 27 -3.44 -9.21 3.08
C ALA A 27 -3.95 -9.41 1.66
N SER A 28 -5.15 -9.93 1.52
CA SER A 28 -5.81 -10.09 0.23
C SER A 28 -7.30 -9.76 0.32
N ALA A 29 -7.85 -9.25 -0.77
CA ALA A 29 -9.29 -9.09 -0.98
C ALA A 29 -9.70 -9.87 -2.23
N LYS A 30 -10.87 -10.51 -2.20
CA LYS A 30 -11.39 -11.30 -3.32
C LYS A 30 -12.79 -10.84 -3.69
N GLY A 31 -12.97 -10.47 -4.96
CA GLY A 31 -14.26 -10.29 -5.61
C GLY A 31 -14.63 -11.52 -6.44
N LYS A 32 -15.63 -11.38 -7.32
CA LYS A 32 -16.11 -12.49 -8.14
C LYS A 32 -15.05 -13.02 -9.13
N ASP A 33 -14.44 -12.11 -9.89
CA ASP A 33 -13.46 -12.45 -10.94
C ASP A 33 -12.17 -11.61 -10.79
N VAL A 34 -11.99 -10.94 -9.65
CA VAL A 34 -10.87 -10.04 -9.36
C VAL A 34 -10.36 -10.30 -7.95
N SER A 35 -9.06 -10.26 -7.78
CA SER A 35 -8.42 -10.33 -6.46
C SER A 35 -7.31 -9.31 -6.32
N VAL A 36 -7.06 -8.86 -5.09
CA VAL A 36 -5.99 -7.92 -4.76
C VAL A 36 -5.13 -8.52 -3.65
N ASN A 37 -3.80 -8.49 -3.84
CA ASN A 37 -2.82 -8.85 -2.83
C ASN A 37 -1.99 -7.62 -2.48
N TYR A 38 -1.84 -7.30 -1.20
CA TYR A 38 -1.20 -6.07 -0.75
C TYR A 38 -0.53 -6.22 0.61
N GLY A 39 0.45 -5.38 0.88
CA GLY A 39 0.96 -5.17 2.23
C GLY A 39 -0.01 -4.26 2.99
N GLN A 40 -0.44 -4.67 4.18
CA GLN A 40 -1.44 -3.97 4.98
C GLN A 40 -0.79 -3.13 6.09
N PRO A 41 -0.46 -1.85 5.86
CA PRO A 41 0.07 -0.98 6.90
C PRO A 41 -1.04 -0.52 7.84
N SER A 42 -0.67 -0.22 9.10
CA SER A 42 -1.52 0.43 10.09
C SER A 42 -1.16 1.90 10.22
N LYS A 43 -2.15 2.74 10.52
CA LYS A 43 -2.00 4.19 10.73
C LYS A 43 -1.09 4.49 11.93
N LYS A 44 -1.30 3.84 13.05
CA LYS A 44 -0.53 4.02 14.30
C LYS A 44 -0.38 5.50 14.68
N GLY A 45 -1.48 6.24 14.70
CA GLY A 45 -1.51 7.65 15.05
C GLY A 45 -0.89 8.63 14.05
N ARG A 46 -0.36 8.15 12.92
CA ARG A 46 0.27 9.00 11.89
C ARG A 46 -0.77 9.68 11.01
N GLU A 47 -0.46 10.84 10.49
CA GLU A 47 -1.17 11.46 9.38
C GLU A 47 -0.77 10.75 8.09
N ILE A 48 -1.75 10.22 7.34
CA ILE A 48 -1.49 9.36 6.19
C ILE A 48 -1.37 10.18 4.91
N PHE A 49 -2.50 10.63 4.35
CA PHE A 49 -2.49 11.33 3.06
C PHE A 49 -2.07 12.78 3.22
N GLY A 50 -1.11 13.21 2.40
CA GLY A 50 -0.46 14.52 2.50
C GLY A 50 0.82 14.52 3.35
N LYS A 51 1.07 13.45 4.14
CA LYS A 51 2.30 13.29 4.95
C LYS A 51 3.01 11.97 4.65
N LEU A 52 2.58 10.85 5.26
CA LEU A 52 3.19 9.54 5.02
C LEU A 52 3.09 9.12 3.55
N VAL A 53 1.96 9.43 2.92
CA VAL A 53 1.67 9.26 1.50
C VAL A 53 1.45 10.65 0.90
N PRO A 54 2.50 11.32 0.38
CA PRO A 54 2.41 12.67 -0.14
C PRO A 54 1.47 12.76 -1.34
N PHE A 55 0.72 13.86 -1.43
CA PHE A 55 -0.09 14.14 -2.62
C PHE A 55 0.79 14.37 -3.85
N GLY A 56 0.34 13.94 -5.02
CA GLY A 56 1.03 14.09 -6.29
C GLY A 56 2.24 13.17 -6.49
N GLN A 57 2.52 12.26 -5.54
CA GLN A 57 3.60 11.28 -5.67
C GLN A 57 3.04 9.88 -5.81
N VAL A 58 3.60 9.10 -6.74
CA VAL A 58 3.16 7.72 -6.95
C VAL A 58 3.48 6.87 -5.74
N TRP A 59 2.45 6.22 -5.21
CA TRP A 59 2.49 5.32 -4.08
C TRP A 59 2.19 3.89 -4.54
N ARG A 60 2.89 2.91 -3.97
CA ARG A 60 2.71 1.47 -4.23
C ARG A 60 1.37 0.90 -3.75
N ALA A 61 0.47 1.76 -3.28
CA ALA A 61 -0.88 1.43 -2.81
C ALA A 61 -0.92 0.37 -1.69
N GLY A 62 0.15 0.29 -0.91
CA GLY A 62 0.34 -0.69 0.16
C GLY A 62 1.64 -0.45 0.93
N ALA A 63 2.16 -1.51 1.53
CA ALA A 63 3.46 -1.55 2.20
C ALA A 63 4.32 -2.68 1.64
N ASN A 64 5.65 -2.57 1.80
CA ASN A 64 6.65 -3.50 1.29
C ASN A 64 6.65 -3.54 -0.26
N GLU A 65 6.19 -4.64 -0.86
CA GLU A 65 6.00 -4.79 -2.30
C GLU A 65 4.82 -3.93 -2.80
N ALA A 66 4.79 -3.61 -4.08
CA ALA A 66 3.64 -2.96 -4.70
C ALA A 66 2.42 -3.89 -4.66
N THR A 67 1.25 -3.30 -4.47
CA THR A 67 -0.02 -4.03 -4.54
C THR A 67 -0.20 -4.64 -5.93
N GLU A 68 -0.70 -5.86 -5.98
CA GLU A 68 -1.02 -6.55 -7.23
C GLU A 68 -2.52 -6.83 -7.31
N ILE A 69 -3.11 -6.58 -8.48
CA ILE A 69 -4.50 -6.91 -8.81
C ILE A 69 -4.53 -7.91 -9.94
N THR A 70 -5.35 -8.96 -9.80
CA THR A 70 -5.50 -10.01 -10.81
C THR A 70 -6.94 -10.07 -11.30
N PHE A 71 -7.12 -10.00 -12.61
CA PHE A 71 -8.39 -10.20 -13.30
C PHE A 71 -8.40 -11.61 -13.91
N ALA A 72 -9.37 -12.44 -13.50
CA ALA A 72 -9.51 -13.80 -14.00
C ALA A 72 -10.02 -13.86 -15.47
N LYS A 73 -10.65 -12.79 -15.93
CA LYS A 73 -11.16 -12.62 -17.30
C LYS A 73 -11.07 -11.17 -17.74
N ASP A 74 -11.22 -10.91 -19.04
CA ASP A 74 -11.36 -9.57 -19.59
C ASP A 74 -12.51 -8.84 -18.90
N SER A 75 -12.27 -7.60 -18.48
CA SER A 75 -13.16 -6.83 -17.61
C SER A 75 -13.09 -5.33 -17.96
N LYS A 76 -13.85 -4.53 -17.25
CA LYS A 76 -13.68 -3.08 -17.23
C LYS A 76 -13.24 -2.66 -15.81
N PHE A 77 -12.27 -1.78 -15.72
CA PHE A 77 -11.79 -1.20 -14.47
C PHE A 77 -11.92 0.32 -14.54
N GLY A 78 -12.76 0.90 -13.69
CA GLY A 78 -13.08 2.32 -13.76
C GLY A 78 -13.67 2.74 -15.12
N GLY A 79 -14.43 1.84 -15.78
CA GLY A 79 -15.02 2.07 -17.09
C GLY A 79 -14.10 1.81 -18.29
N GLN A 80 -12.79 1.60 -18.08
CA GLN A 80 -11.82 1.31 -19.14
C GLN A 80 -11.60 -0.20 -19.27
N ALA A 81 -11.47 -0.71 -20.51
CA ALA A 81 -11.24 -2.12 -20.78
C ALA A 81 -9.86 -2.56 -20.24
N ILE A 82 -9.84 -3.72 -19.58
CA ILE A 82 -8.62 -4.37 -19.08
C ILE A 82 -8.65 -5.85 -19.47
N LYS A 83 -7.52 -6.38 -19.92
CA LYS A 83 -7.37 -7.80 -20.23
C LYS A 83 -7.22 -8.63 -18.96
N ALA A 84 -7.59 -9.91 -19.04
CA ALA A 84 -7.27 -10.89 -18.02
C ALA A 84 -5.76 -10.90 -17.75
N GLY A 85 -5.37 -10.99 -16.47
CA GLY A 85 -3.97 -10.98 -16.08
C GLY A 85 -3.75 -10.33 -14.71
N THR A 86 -2.49 -10.27 -14.31
CA THR A 86 -2.05 -9.63 -13.07
C THR A 86 -1.31 -8.36 -13.40
N TYR A 87 -1.56 -7.32 -12.63
CA TYR A 87 -0.98 -5.98 -12.79
C TYR A 87 -0.52 -5.44 -11.43
N SER A 88 0.57 -4.71 -11.42
CA SER A 88 0.91 -3.88 -10.27
C SER A 88 -0.05 -2.69 -10.20
N LEU A 89 -0.58 -2.41 -9.01
CA LEU A 89 -1.48 -1.29 -8.76
C LEU A 89 -0.71 -0.20 -8.01
N PHE A 90 -0.59 0.96 -8.67
CA PHE A 90 -0.07 2.17 -8.07
C PHE A 90 -1.17 3.22 -7.95
N VAL A 91 -0.96 4.18 -7.08
CA VAL A 91 -1.86 5.31 -6.88
C VAL A 91 -1.07 6.61 -6.88
N ASN A 92 -1.52 7.59 -7.62
CA ASN A 92 -1.11 8.98 -7.43
C ASN A 92 -2.22 9.68 -6.65
N PRO A 93 -2.06 9.86 -5.33
CA PRO A 93 -3.10 10.44 -4.50
C PRO A 93 -3.16 11.95 -4.63
N GLY A 94 -4.37 12.48 -4.68
CA GLY A 94 -4.69 13.89 -4.54
C GLY A 94 -5.65 14.10 -3.35
N ALA A 95 -5.87 15.33 -2.96
CA ALA A 95 -6.75 15.64 -1.84
C ALA A 95 -8.24 15.33 -2.14
N THR A 96 -8.66 15.47 -3.40
CA THR A 96 -10.05 15.32 -3.85
C THR A 96 -10.25 14.21 -4.88
N GLU A 97 -9.18 13.80 -5.55
CA GLU A 97 -9.19 12.78 -6.60
C GLU A 97 -7.90 11.98 -6.58
N TRP A 98 -8.00 10.67 -6.77
CA TRP A 98 -6.85 9.80 -6.96
C TRP A 98 -6.77 9.33 -8.41
N THR A 99 -5.55 9.18 -8.91
CA THR A 99 -5.31 8.43 -10.16
C THR A 99 -4.84 7.02 -9.79
N ILE A 100 -5.65 6.02 -10.15
CA ILE A 100 -5.31 4.61 -10.00
C ILE A 100 -4.61 4.17 -11.28
N ILE A 101 -3.44 3.56 -11.14
CA ILE A 101 -2.55 3.17 -12.24
C ILE A 101 -2.39 1.66 -12.22
N LEU A 102 -2.67 0.98 -13.33
CA LEU A 102 -2.32 -0.42 -13.52
C LEU A 102 -1.13 -0.54 -14.47
N ASN A 103 -0.11 -1.26 -14.03
CA ASN A 103 1.15 -1.42 -14.74
C ASN A 103 1.44 -2.91 -14.98
N SER A 104 1.93 -3.27 -16.16
CA SER A 104 2.21 -4.67 -16.51
C SER A 104 3.50 -5.23 -15.89
N GLU A 105 4.36 -4.39 -15.30
CA GLU A 105 5.56 -4.84 -14.58
C GLU A 105 5.22 -5.29 -13.17
N LEU A 106 5.50 -6.54 -12.84
CA LEU A 106 5.16 -7.16 -11.56
C LEU A 106 6.35 -7.16 -10.58
N LYS A 107 6.08 -7.55 -9.33
CA LYS A 107 7.08 -7.76 -8.27
C LYS A 107 7.92 -6.52 -7.97
N GLN A 108 7.28 -5.35 -8.00
CA GLN A 108 7.96 -4.09 -7.73
C GLN A 108 8.16 -3.90 -6.21
N MET A 109 9.40 -3.62 -5.81
CA MET A 109 9.72 -3.23 -4.43
C MET A 109 9.41 -1.75 -4.22
N GLY A 110 8.23 -1.46 -3.68
CA GLY A 110 7.80 -0.08 -3.44
C GLY A 110 7.39 0.64 -4.74
N SER A 111 7.55 1.97 -4.74
CA SER A 111 7.31 2.84 -5.90
C SER A 111 8.57 3.54 -6.40
N PHE A 112 9.74 3.25 -5.82
CA PHE A 112 11.00 3.95 -6.15
C PHE A 112 11.46 3.75 -7.60
N GLY A 113 11.10 2.63 -8.22
CA GLY A 113 11.43 2.32 -9.61
C GLY A 113 10.36 2.73 -10.62
N TYR A 114 9.25 3.33 -10.19
CA TYR A 114 8.08 3.58 -11.03
C TYR A 114 8.41 4.37 -12.32
N GLU A 115 9.21 5.40 -12.23
CA GLU A 115 9.59 6.22 -13.41
C GLU A 115 10.26 5.39 -14.53
N LYS A 116 10.96 4.29 -14.18
CA LYS A 116 11.59 3.39 -15.15
C LYS A 116 10.59 2.46 -15.85
N ILE A 117 9.45 2.20 -15.20
CA ILE A 117 8.43 1.28 -15.69
C ILE A 117 7.13 1.99 -16.13
N LYS A 118 7.05 3.29 -16.00
CA LYS A 118 5.89 4.11 -16.36
C LYS A 118 5.39 3.89 -17.79
N ALA A 119 6.29 3.63 -18.73
CA ALA A 119 5.94 3.31 -20.12
C ALA A 119 5.16 1.97 -20.25
N LYS A 120 5.09 1.17 -19.17
CA LYS A 120 4.35 -0.09 -19.09
C LYS A 120 2.99 0.07 -18.39
N ASP A 121 2.55 1.31 -18.14
CA ASP A 121 1.19 1.57 -17.67
C ASP A 121 0.18 1.12 -18.71
N VAL A 122 -0.78 0.30 -18.31
CA VAL A 122 -1.82 -0.24 -19.19
C VAL A 122 -3.09 0.58 -19.12
N LEU A 123 -3.36 1.21 -17.97
CA LEU A 123 -4.45 2.18 -17.83
C LEU A 123 -4.25 3.10 -16.60
N ASN A 124 -4.91 4.25 -16.68
CA ASN A 124 -4.98 5.23 -15.61
C ASN A 124 -6.45 5.64 -15.42
N VAL A 125 -6.97 5.48 -14.20
CA VAL A 125 -8.36 5.81 -13.85
C VAL A 125 -8.38 6.86 -12.76
N LYS A 126 -9.13 7.94 -12.99
CA LYS A 126 -9.38 8.97 -11.99
C LYS A 126 -10.62 8.64 -11.19
N VAL A 127 -10.53 8.70 -9.88
CA VAL A 127 -11.63 8.41 -8.96
C VAL A 127 -11.72 9.47 -7.87
N PRO A 128 -12.94 9.92 -7.52
CA PRO A 128 -13.11 10.91 -6.48
C PRO A 128 -12.81 10.32 -5.10
N VAL A 129 -12.25 11.16 -4.23
CA VAL A 129 -12.06 10.85 -2.82
C VAL A 129 -13.35 11.12 -2.06
N LYS A 130 -13.75 10.14 -1.26
CA LYS A 130 -14.80 10.26 -0.25
C LYS A 130 -14.13 10.34 1.12
N LYS A 131 -14.49 11.38 1.89
CA LYS A 131 -14.11 11.48 3.30
C LYS A 131 -15.01 10.56 4.14
N LEU A 132 -14.40 9.82 5.06
CA LEU A 132 -15.09 8.97 6.02
C LEU A 132 -15.23 9.69 7.35
N ASP A 133 -16.33 9.44 8.06
CA ASP A 133 -16.56 9.96 9.41
C ASP A 133 -15.71 9.23 10.46
N ALA A 134 -15.46 7.94 10.24
CA ALA A 134 -14.64 7.09 11.11
C ALA A 134 -13.25 6.85 10.51
N VAL A 135 -12.25 6.71 11.40
CA VAL A 135 -10.88 6.36 11.03
C VAL A 135 -10.78 4.85 10.73
N VAL A 136 -10.27 4.51 9.56
CA VAL A 136 -9.89 3.15 9.19
C VAL A 136 -8.42 2.96 9.54
N GLU A 137 -8.13 2.22 10.61
CA GLU A 137 -6.76 2.07 11.16
C GLU A 137 -5.80 1.36 10.20
N LYS A 138 -6.27 0.34 9.49
CA LYS A 138 -5.46 -0.45 8.54
C LYS A 138 -5.88 -0.15 7.12
N LEU A 139 -4.91 -0.03 6.21
CA LEU A 139 -5.22 -0.02 4.78
C LEU A 139 -6.07 -1.24 4.43
N THR A 140 -7.25 -1.01 3.88
CA THR A 140 -8.22 -2.06 3.60
C THR A 140 -8.66 -2.00 2.14
N TYR A 141 -8.55 -3.12 1.46
CA TYR A 141 -9.18 -3.39 0.17
C TYR A 141 -10.37 -4.30 0.39
N ARG A 142 -11.49 -3.99 -0.21
CA ARG A 142 -12.67 -4.84 -0.21
C ARG A 142 -13.48 -4.68 -1.48
N PHE A 143 -14.34 -5.64 -1.78
CA PHE A 143 -15.28 -5.55 -2.89
C PHE A 143 -16.69 -5.34 -2.35
N SER A 144 -17.47 -4.49 -3.03
CA SER A 144 -18.90 -4.30 -2.75
C SER A 144 -19.76 -5.31 -3.51
N ASP A 145 -21.02 -5.45 -3.09
CA ASP A 145 -22.01 -6.26 -3.81
C ASP A 145 -22.31 -5.75 -5.23
N LYS A 146 -21.98 -4.48 -5.50
CA LYS A 146 -22.10 -3.84 -6.81
C LYS A 146 -20.88 -4.09 -7.72
N ASN A 147 -19.98 -5.01 -7.35
CA ASN A 147 -18.74 -5.30 -8.05
C ASN A 147 -17.82 -4.07 -8.16
N GLU A 148 -17.60 -3.38 -7.06
CA GLU A 148 -16.70 -2.23 -6.96
C GLU A 148 -15.53 -2.58 -6.07
N LEU A 149 -14.31 -2.22 -6.46
CA LEU A 149 -13.15 -2.23 -5.58
C LEU A 149 -13.16 -0.97 -4.71
N ILE A 150 -13.14 -1.14 -3.41
CA ILE A 150 -13.09 -0.06 -2.42
C ILE A 150 -11.75 -0.11 -1.72
N ILE A 151 -11.08 1.04 -1.64
CA ILE A 151 -9.80 1.23 -0.94
C ILE A 151 -10.03 2.24 0.17
N GLU A 152 -9.72 1.85 1.40
CA GLU A 152 -9.95 2.67 2.59
C GLU A 152 -8.72 2.72 3.47
N TRP A 153 -8.35 3.90 3.91
CA TRP A 153 -7.33 4.09 4.95
C TRP A 153 -7.48 5.47 5.59
N ASP A 154 -7.27 5.56 6.91
CA ASP A 154 -7.53 6.78 7.67
C ASP A 154 -8.99 7.24 7.47
N GLN A 155 -9.26 8.47 7.17
CA GLN A 155 -10.58 9.02 6.85
C GLN A 155 -10.79 9.18 5.34
N THR A 156 -10.18 8.29 4.55
CA THR A 156 -10.20 8.39 3.08
C THR A 156 -10.70 7.10 2.45
N GLN A 157 -11.61 7.22 1.50
CA GLN A 157 -12.12 6.12 0.69
C GLN A 157 -12.11 6.51 -0.78
N VAL A 158 -11.76 5.58 -1.64
CA VAL A 158 -12.03 5.65 -3.08
C VAL A 158 -12.73 4.37 -3.54
N THR A 159 -13.53 4.49 -4.59
CA THR A 159 -14.33 3.38 -5.14
C THR A 159 -14.12 3.30 -6.64
N ILE A 160 -13.79 2.11 -7.13
CA ILE A 160 -13.51 1.84 -8.54
C ILE A 160 -14.51 0.79 -9.04
N PRO A 161 -15.42 1.12 -9.97
CA PRO A 161 -16.35 0.13 -10.54
C PRO A 161 -15.61 -0.88 -11.42
N ILE A 162 -16.06 -2.14 -11.35
CA ILE A 162 -15.54 -3.27 -12.15
C ILE A 162 -16.70 -3.86 -12.95
N GLY A 163 -16.56 -3.90 -14.27
CA GLY A 163 -17.58 -4.39 -15.20
C GLY A 163 -17.17 -5.60 -16.02
#